data_34e317991035aaaabaa06f74196a063b
#
_entry.id   34e317991035aaaabaa06f74196a063b
#
_cell.length_a   1.000
_cell.length_b   1.000
_cell.length_c   1.000
_cell.angle_alpha   90.00
_cell.angle_beta   90.00
_cell.angle_gamma   90.00
#
_symmetry.space_group_name_H-M   'P 1'
#
loop_
_entity.id
_entity.type
_entity.pdbx_description
1 polymer ?
#
loop_
_entity_poly.entity_id
_entity_poly.type
_entity_poly.pdbx_seq_one_letter_code
_entity_poly.pdbx_strand_id
1 'polypeptide(L)'
;MMQALTMAGKDHSDVIAVCLSVSGVNHPSDQQRMLDWIRKLFPVHAQFYVENDAVAALASGTMGKLHGCVLIAGTGSIAYGVTEDGKVARAAGAGPVLGDWGSGYGIAAQALTAVIKAHDGRGPQTNLTREILRKLEIASPDELIGWTYADSSWARIAALVPVVVSSAEDGDEVANKILHDAVQELAGSVVAVVRRLTLCGEEGADQFPLVLVGGVLEGNKKWNISGEVIKCISEVFPGVHPIRPEVEPAIGAALLAWSHHHKELKLENGS
;
A
#
# COMPACT_ATOMS: atom_id res chain seq x y z
N MET A 1 0.63 -20.00 -7.39
CA MET A 1 1.76 -20.88 -7.00
C MET A 1 1.87 -22.10 -7.89
N MET A 2 0.84 -22.96 -8.08
CA MET A 2 0.90 -24.11 -9.00
C MET A 2 1.36 -23.72 -10.41
N GLN A 3 0.84 -22.63 -10.96
CA GLN A 3 1.28 -22.13 -12.27
C GLN A 3 2.78 -21.80 -12.31
N ALA A 4 3.32 -21.17 -11.25
CA ALA A 4 4.75 -20.86 -11.16
C ALA A 4 5.62 -22.13 -11.10
N LEU A 5 5.19 -23.16 -10.36
CA LEU A 5 5.87 -24.45 -10.31
C LEU A 5 5.88 -25.13 -11.69
N THR A 6 4.73 -25.15 -12.37
CA THR A 6 4.63 -25.71 -13.74
C THR A 6 5.57 -24.97 -14.70
N MET A 7 5.61 -23.64 -14.65
CA MET A 7 6.53 -22.84 -15.49
C MET A 7 8.00 -23.12 -15.20
N ALA A 8 8.33 -23.46 -13.94
CA ALA A 8 9.69 -23.82 -13.52
C ALA A 8 10.05 -25.28 -13.80
N GLY A 9 9.13 -26.08 -14.36
CA GLY A 9 9.34 -27.53 -14.53
C GLY A 9 9.46 -28.28 -13.21
N LYS A 10 8.81 -27.76 -12.15
CA LYS A 10 8.82 -28.28 -10.80
C LYS A 10 7.43 -28.73 -10.39
N ASP A 11 7.36 -29.62 -9.43
CA ASP A 11 6.09 -30.02 -8.84
C ASP A 11 6.00 -29.66 -7.36
N HIS A 12 4.89 -30.00 -6.76
CA HIS A 12 4.56 -29.63 -5.39
C HIS A 12 5.56 -30.19 -4.35
N SER A 13 6.14 -31.38 -4.61
CA SER A 13 7.11 -32.03 -3.74
C SER A 13 8.49 -31.35 -3.73
N ASP A 14 8.79 -30.53 -4.76
CA ASP A 14 10.03 -29.78 -4.85
C ASP A 14 10.04 -28.50 -3.98
N VAL A 15 8.91 -28.14 -3.36
CA VAL A 15 8.80 -26.92 -2.55
C VAL A 15 9.52 -27.11 -1.22
N ILE A 16 10.52 -26.27 -0.97
CA ILE A 16 11.35 -26.31 0.26
C ILE A 16 11.00 -25.16 1.23
N ALA A 17 10.52 -24.03 0.75
CA ALA A 17 10.12 -22.90 1.58
C ALA A 17 8.99 -22.11 0.94
N VAL A 18 8.09 -21.59 1.76
CA VAL A 18 6.96 -20.74 1.34
C VAL A 18 6.83 -19.55 2.27
N CYS A 19 6.74 -18.34 1.72
CA CYS A 19 6.34 -17.16 2.47
C CYS A 19 4.96 -16.72 1.98
N LEU A 20 4.01 -16.67 2.91
CA LEU A 20 2.68 -16.14 2.69
C LEU A 20 2.64 -14.71 3.21
N SER A 21 2.48 -13.74 2.31
CA SER A 21 2.36 -12.33 2.67
C SER A 21 0.93 -11.84 2.43
N VAL A 22 0.28 -11.41 3.51
CA VAL A 22 -1.17 -11.12 3.52
C VAL A 22 -1.44 -9.79 4.22
N SER A 23 -2.28 -8.96 3.59
CA SER A 23 -2.78 -7.73 4.20
C SER A 23 -3.54 -8.02 5.49
N GLY A 24 -3.35 -7.16 6.49
CA GLY A 24 -4.04 -7.27 7.78
C GLY A 24 -3.48 -8.33 8.74
N VAL A 25 -2.46 -9.08 8.38
CA VAL A 25 -1.78 -10.03 9.28
C VAL A 25 -0.75 -9.27 10.12
N ASN A 26 -1.23 -8.70 11.23
CA ASN A 26 -0.41 -7.88 12.13
C ASN A 26 -0.25 -8.48 13.54
N HIS A 27 -1.07 -9.46 13.88
CA HIS A 27 -1.08 -10.05 15.22
C HIS A 27 -0.58 -11.52 15.17
N PRO A 28 0.17 -12.00 16.20
CA PRO A 28 0.67 -13.38 16.23
C PRO A 28 -0.41 -14.45 16.03
N SER A 29 -1.64 -14.21 16.52
CA SER A 29 -2.78 -15.13 16.29
C SER A 29 -3.19 -15.25 14.82
N ASP A 30 -3.05 -14.17 14.05
CA ASP A 30 -3.38 -14.19 12.62
C ASP A 30 -2.29 -14.93 11.86
N GLN A 31 -1.02 -14.69 12.21
CA GLN A 31 0.11 -15.42 11.65
C GLN A 31 -0.01 -16.91 11.90
N GLN A 32 -0.32 -17.32 13.15
CA GLN A 32 -0.49 -18.73 13.49
C GLN A 32 -1.62 -19.38 12.69
N ARG A 33 -2.77 -18.72 12.57
CA ARG A 33 -3.90 -19.20 11.77
C ARG A 33 -3.52 -19.41 10.30
N MET A 34 -2.74 -18.49 9.72
CA MET A 34 -2.24 -18.61 8.36
C MET A 34 -1.22 -19.74 8.20
N LEU A 35 -0.32 -19.93 9.19
CA LEU A 35 0.60 -21.05 9.23
C LEU A 35 -0.13 -22.40 9.28
N ASP A 36 -1.16 -22.53 10.11
CA ASP A 36 -1.94 -23.76 10.23
C ASP A 36 -2.73 -24.07 8.93
N TRP A 37 -3.09 -23.03 8.19
CA TRP A 37 -3.74 -23.20 6.90
C TRP A 37 -2.75 -23.62 5.81
N ILE A 38 -1.60 -22.96 5.69
CA ILE A 38 -0.61 -23.23 4.63
C ILE A 38 0.05 -24.62 4.80
N ARG A 39 0.26 -25.09 6.04
CA ARG A 39 0.79 -26.43 6.34
C ARG A 39 -0.07 -27.56 5.77
N LYS A 40 -1.35 -27.32 5.56
CA LYS A 40 -2.27 -28.31 4.95
C LYS A 40 -2.15 -28.40 3.44
N LEU A 41 -1.52 -27.40 2.83
CA LEU A 41 -1.44 -27.26 1.38
C LEU A 41 -0.08 -27.69 0.81
N PHE A 42 0.94 -27.85 1.63
CA PHE A 42 2.31 -28.09 1.19
C PHE A 42 2.94 -29.29 1.90
N PRO A 43 4.04 -29.86 1.32
CA PRO A 43 4.75 -30.99 1.93
C PRO A 43 5.25 -30.67 3.34
N VAL A 44 5.27 -31.69 4.19
CA VAL A 44 5.69 -31.56 5.60
C VAL A 44 7.13 -31.07 5.77
N HIS A 45 8.00 -31.34 4.78
CA HIS A 45 9.39 -30.90 4.80
C HIS A 45 9.58 -29.42 4.44
N ALA A 46 8.56 -28.76 3.88
CA ALA A 46 8.65 -27.35 3.52
C ALA A 46 8.60 -26.46 4.78
N GLN A 47 9.41 -25.40 4.75
CA GLN A 47 9.39 -24.35 5.79
C GLN A 47 8.35 -23.29 5.44
N PHE A 48 7.69 -22.74 6.46
CA PHE A 48 6.59 -21.81 6.29
C PHE A 48 6.82 -20.53 7.05
N TYR A 49 6.69 -19.42 6.34
CA TYR A 49 6.79 -18.06 6.87
C TYR A 49 5.51 -17.29 6.56
N VAL A 50 5.09 -16.44 7.48
CA VAL A 50 3.94 -15.56 7.30
C VAL A 50 4.35 -14.15 7.65
N GLU A 51 4.18 -13.25 6.69
CA GLU A 51 4.56 -11.85 6.78
C GLU A 51 3.38 -10.95 6.43
N ASN A 52 3.49 -9.66 6.79
CA ASN A 52 2.57 -8.66 6.27
C ASN A 52 2.89 -8.37 4.79
N ASP A 53 1.88 -7.98 4.02
CA ASP A 53 2.02 -7.62 2.60
C ASP A 53 3.03 -6.48 2.36
N ALA A 54 3.13 -5.54 3.31
CA ALA A 54 4.11 -4.45 3.25
C ALA A 54 5.56 -4.95 3.29
N VAL A 55 5.84 -6.05 4.01
CA VAL A 55 7.19 -6.65 4.05
C VAL A 55 7.56 -7.23 2.69
N ALA A 56 6.63 -7.93 2.02
CA ALA A 56 6.85 -8.45 0.68
C ALA A 56 6.99 -7.33 -0.35
N ALA A 57 6.22 -6.26 -0.22
CA ALA A 57 6.33 -5.08 -1.08
C ALA A 57 7.68 -4.38 -0.90
N LEU A 58 8.18 -4.23 0.33
CA LEU A 58 9.53 -3.72 0.58
C LEU A 58 10.58 -4.64 -0.06
N ALA A 59 10.48 -5.95 0.17
CA ALA A 59 11.40 -6.93 -0.39
C ALA A 59 11.40 -6.95 -1.93
N SER A 60 10.27 -6.68 -2.59
CA SER A 60 10.21 -6.60 -4.06
C SER A 60 11.00 -5.42 -4.61
N GLY A 61 10.98 -4.25 -3.94
CA GLY A 61 11.72 -3.07 -4.35
C GLY A 61 13.22 -3.13 -3.99
N THR A 62 13.56 -3.83 -2.91
CA THR A 62 14.94 -3.93 -2.40
C THR A 62 15.61 -5.26 -2.74
N MET A 63 15.00 -6.08 -3.61
CA MET A 63 15.49 -7.40 -4.01
C MET A 63 15.85 -8.30 -2.82
N GLY A 64 14.93 -8.35 -1.84
CA GLY A 64 15.05 -9.22 -0.65
C GLY A 64 15.82 -8.60 0.53
N LYS A 65 16.38 -7.40 0.40
CA LYS A 65 17.02 -6.69 1.52
C LYS A 65 15.95 -5.99 2.35
N LEU A 66 15.76 -6.42 3.59
CA LEU A 66 14.80 -5.80 4.51
C LEU A 66 15.42 -4.61 5.23
N HIS A 67 15.53 -3.49 4.53
CA HIS A 67 15.94 -2.19 5.06
C HIS A 67 15.25 -1.07 4.30
N GLY A 68 14.80 -0.03 4.99
CA GLY A 68 14.15 1.14 4.42
C GLY A 68 12.66 1.24 4.72
N CYS A 69 11.93 1.98 3.89
CA CYS A 69 10.51 2.23 4.04
C CYS A 69 9.76 1.82 2.77
N VAL A 70 8.55 1.31 2.91
CA VAL A 70 7.60 1.13 1.81
C VAL A 70 6.35 1.96 2.09
N LEU A 71 5.85 2.62 1.07
CA LEU A 71 4.54 3.26 1.05
C LEU A 71 3.65 2.49 0.08
N ILE A 72 2.59 1.90 0.59
CA ILE A 72 1.52 1.31 -0.22
C ILE A 72 0.34 2.27 -0.22
N ALA A 73 -0.17 2.61 -1.40
CA ALA A 73 -1.42 3.34 -1.55
C ALA A 73 -2.25 2.75 -2.69
N GLY A 74 -3.19 1.90 -2.30
CA GLY A 74 -4.20 1.25 -3.14
C GLY A 74 -5.59 1.57 -2.63
N THR A 75 -6.44 0.56 -2.40
CA THR A 75 -7.74 0.74 -1.72
C THR A 75 -7.57 1.30 -0.31
N GLY A 76 -6.60 0.78 0.46
CA GLY A 76 -6.11 1.34 1.72
C GLY A 76 -4.72 1.96 1.54
N SER A 77 -4.12 2.47 2.63
CA SER A 77 -2.76 2.98 2.62
C SER A 77 -2.00 2.59 3.88
N ILE A 78 -0.69 2.36 3.74
CA ILE A 78 0.21 2.07 4.86
C ILE A 78 1.63 2.53 4.51
N ALA A 79 2.32 3.16 5.45
CA ALA A 79 3.76 3.26 5.45
C ALA A 79 4.34 2.24 6.45
N TYR A 80 5.33 1.47 6.03
CA TYR A 80 5.97 0.45 6.85
C TYR A 80 7.48 0.52 6.66
N GLY A 81 8.24 0.45 7.74
CA GLY A 81 9.69 0.53 7.68
C GLY A 81 10.36 -0.56 8.47
N VAL A 82 11.58 -0.90 8.04
CA VAL A 82 12.44 -1.91 8.68
C VAL A 82 13.86 -1.36 8.72
N THR A 83 14.54 -1.48 9.86
CA THR A 83 15.97 -1.19 10.01
C THR A 83 16.81 -2.43 9.74
N GLU A 84 18.12 -2.28 9.55
CA GLU A 84 19.05 -3.41 9.35
C GLU A 84 19.10 -4.35 10.55
N ASP A 85 18.90 -3.84 11.77
CA ASP A 85 18.81 -4.63 13.01
C ASP A 85 17.42 -5.24 13.25
N GLY A 86 16.49 -5.08 12.29
CA GLY A 86 15.17 -5.72 12.30
C GLY A 86 14.09 -5.01 13.11
N LYS A 87 14.33 -3.77 13.58
CA LYS A 87 13.26 -2.96 14.18
C LYS A 87 12.25 -2.56 13.12
N VAL A 88 10.98 -2.50 13.50
CA VAL A 88 9.90 -2.18 12.59
C VAL A 88 9.03 -1.04 13.12
N ALA A 89 8.49 -0.25 12.21
CA ALA A 89 7.47 0.73 12.51
C ALA A 89 6.45 0.82 11.38
N ARG A 90 5.22 1.21 11.72
CA ARG A 90 4.18 1.51 10.74
C ARG A 90 3.46 2.81 11.09
N ALA A 91 2.93 3.46 10.07
CA ALA A 91 1.95 4.54 10.16
C ALA A 91 0.84 4.29 9.14
N ALA A 92 -0.39 4.72 9.43
CA ALA A 92 -1.60 4.33 8.71
C ALA A 92 -1.82 2.80 8.69
N GLY A 93 -2.56 2.26 7.74
CA GLY A 93 -2.88 0.83 7.68
C GLY A 93 -3.80 0.38 8.80
N ALA A 94 -4.63 1.28 9.32
CA ALA A 94 -5.62 1.00 10.37
C ALA A 94 -7.06 0.90 9.82
N GLY A 95 -7.20 0.98 8.52
CA GLY A 95 -8.47 0.98 7.82
C GLY A 95 -9.11 2.36 7.71
N PRO A 96 -10.15 2.49 6.87
CA PRO A 96 -10.70 3.78 6.46
C PRO A 96 -11.39 4.58 7.57
N VAL A 97 -11.78 3.91 8.66
CA VAL A 97 -12.44 4.58 9.82
C VAL A 97 -11.42 5.28 10.71
N LEU A 98 -10.22 4.70 10.85
CA LEU A 98 -9.19 5.18 11.77
C LEU A 98 -8.06 5.94 11.08
N GLY A 99 -8.01 5.90 9.75
CA GLY A 99 -6.95 6.51 8.98
C GLY A 99 -7.11 6.22 7.49
N ASP A 100 -6.01 6.00 6.81
CA ASP A 100 -5.91 5.68 5.39
C ASP A 100 -6.45 6.79 4.45
N TRP A 101 -6.40 8.06 4.89
CA TRP A 101 -6.97 9.20 4.16
C TRP A 101 -6.26 9.52 2.83
N GLY A 102 -5.02 9.11 2.66
CA GLY A 102 -4.30 9.16 1.38
C GLY A 102 -4.57 7.98 0.46
N SER A 103 -5.39 7.01 0.87
CA SER A 103 -5.76 5.85 0.06
C SER A 103 -6.79 6.18 -1.02
N GLY A 104 -6.98 5.24 -1.95
CA GLY A 104 -8.03 5.36 -2.95
C GLY A 104 -9.43 5.48 -2.33
N TYR A 105 -9.70 4.73 -1.25
CA TYR A 105 -10.94 4.90 -0.50
C TYR A 105 -11.04 6.30 0.10
N GLY A 106 -9.99 6.79 0.77
CA GLY A 106 -9.99 8.11 1.40
C GLY A 106 -10.21 9.25 0.42
N ILE A 107 -9.53 9.22 -0.73
CA ILE A 107 -9.71 10.18 -1.83
C ILE A 107 -11.15 10.17 -2.34
N ALA A 108 -11.69 8.99 -2.65
CA ALA A 108 -13.02 8.84 -3.21
C ALA A 108 -14.14 9.19 -2.21
N ALA A 109 -13.98 8.82 -0.93
CA ALA A 109 -14.93 9.15 0.13
C ALA A 109 -15.02 10.68 0.37
N GLN A 110 -13.87 11.37 0.30
CA GLN A 110 -13.85 12.83 0.36
C GLN A 110 -14.55 13.45 -0.85
N ALA A 111 -14.37 12.89 -2.06
CA ALA A 111 -15.05 13.36 -3.26
C ALA A 111 -16.57 13.16 -3.17
N LEU A 112 -17.05 12.00 -2.73
CA LEU A 112 -18.47 11.75 -2.47
C LEU A 112 -19.03 12.74 -1.44
N THR A 113 -18.29 12.97 -0.36
CA THR A 113 -18.66 13.95 0.67
C THR A 113 -18.71 15.36 0.10
N ALA A 114 -17.79 15.75 -0.78
CA ALA A 114 -17.78 17.05 -1.43
C ALA A 114 -19.00 17.25 -2.34
N VAL A 115 -19.40 16.22 -3.08
CA VAL A 115 -20.63 16.24 -3.91
C VAL A 115 -21.88 16.50 -3.06
N ILE A 116 -22.02 15.77 -1.95
CA ILE A 116 -23.15 15.97 -1.02
C ILE A 116 -23.11 17.37 -0.40
N LYS A 117 -21.94 17.87 0.02
CA LYS A 117 -21.80 19.22 0.57
C LYS A 117 -22.17 20.31 -0.45
N ALA A 118 -21.79 20.14 -1.72
CA ALA A 118 -22.16 21.05 -2.79
C ALA A 118 -23.68 21.03 -3.04
N HIS A 119 -24.29 19.86 -3.04
CA HIS A 119 -25.75 19.68 -3.19
C HIS A 119 -26.54 20.34 -2.05
N ASP A 120 -26.11 20.14 -0.80
CA ASP A 120 -26.72 20.72 0.41
C ASP A 120 -26.50 22.23 0.55
N GLY A 121 -25.66 22.85 -0.27
CA GLY A 121 -25.23 24.25 -0.11
C GLY A 121 -24.25 24.49 1.04
N ARG A 122 -23.64 23.43 1.59
CA ARG A 122 -22.64 23.50 2.71
C ARG A 122 -21.20 23.57 2.20
N GLY A 123 -20.98 23.43 0.91
CA GLY A 123 -19.65 23.44 0.27
C GLY A 123 -19.67 24.13 -1.09
N PRO A 124 -18.47 24.36 -1.68
CA PRO A 124 -18.37 24.94 -3.00
C PRO A 124 -18.92 24.00 -4.07
N GLN A 125 -19.38 24.58 -5.18
CA GLN A 125 -19.75 23.82 -6.38
C GLN A 125 -18.50 23.15 -6.96
N THR A 126 -18.68 21.96 -7.52
CA THR A 126 -17.59 21.15 -8.08
C THR A 126 -18.04 20.35 -9.29
N ASN A 127 -17.13 20.18 -10.26
CA ASN A 127 -17.34 19.32 -11.42
C ASN A 127 -17.46 17.83 -11.02
N LEU A 128 -16.94 17.46 -9.86
CA LEU A 128 -17.09 16.10 -9.28
C LEU A 128 -18.56 15.66 -9.26
N THR A 129 -19.50 16.58 -8.98
CA THR A 129 -20.93 16.27 -8.99
C THR A 129 -21.34 15.65 -10.33
N ARG A 130 -21.12 16.34 -11.42
CA ARG A 130 -21.47 15.87 -12.76
C ARG A 130 -20.73 14.58 -13.13
N GLU A 131 -19.43 14.54 -12.89
CA GLU A 131 -18.57 13.44 -13.33
C GLU A 131 -18.81 12.14 -12.55
N ILE A 132 -19.07 12.25 -11.24
CA ILE A 132 -19.41 11.08 -10.40
C ILE A 132 -20.81 10.56 -10.75
N LEU A 133 -21.82 11.43 -10.89
CA LEU A 133 -23.16 11.01 -11.30
C LEU A 133 -23.13 10.30 -12.65
N ARG A 134 -22.40 10.86 -13.63
CA ARG A 134 -22.21 10.23 -14.95
C ARG A 134 -21.52 8.86 -14.83
N LYS A 135 -20.46 8.74 -14.02
CA LYS A 135 -19.72 7.49 -13.83
C LYS A 135 -20.57 6.40 -13.19
N LEU A 136 -21.48 6.79 -12.31
CA LEU A 136 -22.34 5.87 -11.56
C LEU A 136 -23.69 5.62 -12.26
N GLU A 137 -23.98 6.33 -13.36
CA GLU A 137 -25.24 6.26 -14.11
C GLU A 137 -26.46 6.56 -13.22
N ILE A 138 -26.34 7.56 -12.33
CA ILE A 138 -27.40 8.03 -11.43
C ILE A 138 -27.78 9.47 -11.78
N ALA A 139 -29.04 9.86 -11.49
CA ALA A 139 -29.61 11.13 -11.95
C ALA A 139 -29.38 12.30 -10.97
N SER A 140 -29.22 12.02 -9.69
CA SER A 140 -29.11 13.05 -8.66
C SER A 140 -28.14 12.67 -7.51
N PRO A 141 -27.60 13.66 -6.78
CA PRO A 141 -26.79 13.39 -5.60
C PRO A 141 -27.53 12.62 -4.49
N ASP A 142 -28.85 12.73 -4.40
CA ASP A 142 -29.65 11.97 -3.40
C ASP A 142 -29.51 10.45 -3.59
N GLU A 143 -29.34 10.00 -4.84
CA GLU A 143 -29.15 8.58 -5.15
C GLU A 143 -27.80 8.03 -4.68
N LEU A 144 -26.80 8.91 -4.40
CA LEU A 144 -25.52 8.50 -3.81
C LEU A 144 -25.69 7.82 -2.45
N ILE A 145 -26.75 8.20 -1.70
CA ILE A 145 -27.05 7.57 -0.40
C ILE A 145 -27.31 6.07 -0.62
N GLY A 146 -28.25 5.74 -1.50
CA GLY A 146 -28.57 4.35 -1.84
C GLY A 146 -27.39 3.63 -2.43
N TRP A 147 -26.67 4.25 -3.36
CA TRP A 147 -25.48 3.69 -3.98
C TRP A 147 -24.39 3.35 -2.95
N THR A 148 -24.08 4.25 -2.01
CA THR A 148 -23.01 4.07 -1.02
C THR A 148 -23.32 2.94 -0.04
N TYR A 149 -24.57 2.82 0.41
CA TYR A 149 -24.95 1.84 1.44
C TYR A 149 -25.42 0.50 0.89
N ALA A 150 -25.67 0.40 -0.42
CA ALA A 150 -26.04 -0.88 -1.05
C ALA A 150 -24.90 -1.91 -1.03
N ASP A 151 -23.64 -1.45 -1.07
CA ASP A 151 -22.44 -2.28 -1.04
C ASP A 151 -21.34 -1.53 -0.32
N SER A 152 -20.88 -2.06 0.81
CA SER A 152 -19.84 -1.48 1.66
C SER A 152 -18.42 -1.79 1.20
N SER A 153 -18.23 -2.35 0.00
CA SER A 153 -16.92 -2.66 -0.57
C SER A 153 -16.06 -1.40 -0.73
N TRP A 154 -14.97 -1.35 -0.01
CA TRP A 154 -14.03 -0.23 -0.09
C TRP A 154 -13.41 -0.09 -1.47
N ALA A 155 -13.15 -1.21 -2.14
CA ALA A 155 -12.60 -1.23 -3.50
C ALA A 155 -13.57 -0.57 -4.51
N ARG A 156 -14.89 -0.74 -4.33
CA ARG A 156 -15.90 -0.11 -5.17
C ARG A 156 -15.87 1.42 -5.04
N ILE A 157 -15.72 1.92 -3.82
CA ILE A 157 -15.59 3.37 -3.57
C ILE A 157 -14.27 3.88 -4.15
N ALA A 158 -13.15 3.19 -3.86
CA ALA A 158 -11.83 3.54 -4.37
C ALA A 158 -11.75 3.58 -5.91
N ALA A 159 -12.61 2.84 -6.61
CA ALA A 159 -12.70 2.87 -8.08
C ALA A 159 -13.12 4.22 -8.66
N LEU A 160 -13.54 5.19 -7.83
CA LEU A 160 -13.83 6.57 -8.25
C LEU A 160 -12.59 7.47 -8.32
N VAL A 161 -11.43 7.05 -7.84
CA VAL A 161 -10.18 7.85 -7.89
C VAL A 161 -9.88 8.41 -9.28
N PRO A 162 -10.01 7.65 -10.39
CA PRO A 162 -9.78 8.20 -11.73
C PRO A 162 -10.68 9.40 -12.08
N VAL A 163 -11.91 9.43 -11.54
CA VAL A 163 -12.83 10.56 -11.74
C VAL A 163 -12.31 11.79 -10.99
N VAL A 164 -11.83 11.62 -9.76
CA VAL A 164 -11.27 12.72 -8.95
C VAL A 164 -10.04 13.30 -9.64
N VAL A 165 -9.15 12.43 -10.10
CA VAL A 165 -7.92 12.83 -10.80
C VAL A 165 -8.25 13.58 -12.08
N SER A 166 -9.15 13.07 -12.91
CA SER A 166 -9.56 13.75 -14.15
C SER A 166 -10.20 15.13 -13.88
N SER A 167 -11.05 15.22 -12.85
CA SER A 167 -11.64 16.51 -12.45
C SER A 167 -10.59 17.52 -11.99
N ALA A 168 -9.57 17.06 -11.24
CA ALA A 168 -8.45 17.91 -10.82
C ALA A 168 -7.61 18.37 -12.03
N GLU A 169 -7.35 17.48 -12.99
CA GLU A 169 -6.65 17.81 -14.24
C GLU A 169 -7.41 18.83 -15.09
N ASP A 170 -8.74 18.81 -15.01
CA ASP A 170 -9.64 19.79 -15.67
C ASP A 170 -9.75 21.11 -14.88
N GLY A 171 -9.02 21.26 -13.79
CA GLY A 171 -8.93 22.48 -12.99
C GLY A 171 -9.95 22.62 -11.87
N ASP A 172 -10.66 21.54 -11.49
CA ASP A 172 -11.59 21.59 -10.36
C ASP A 172 -10.82 21.79 -9.04
N GLU A 173 -11.07 22.89 -8.34
CA GLU A 173 -10.35 23.26 -7.11
C GLU A 173 -10.62 22.30 -5.95
N VAL A 174 -11.83 21.74 -5.87
CA VAL A 174 -12.22 20.78 -4.83
C VAL A 174 -11.47 19.47 -5.02
N ALA A 175 -11.43 18.97 -6.25
CA ALA A 175 -10.70 17.76 -6.60
C ALA A 175 -9.18 17.94 -6.38
N ASN A 176 -8.62 19.08 -6.78
CA ASN A 176 -7.21 19.41 -6.52
C ASN A 176 -6.91 19.43 -5.02
N LYS A 177 -7.76 20.08 -4.23
CA LYS A 177 -7.59 20.08 -2.76
C LYS A 177 -7.60 18.65 -2.17
N ILE A 178 -8.52 17.81 -2.58
CA ILE A 178 -8.61 16.42 -2.12
C ILE A 178 -7.31 15.66 -2.42
N LEU A 179 -6.75 15.82 -3.62
CA LEU A 179 -5.50 15.16 -4.00
C LEU A 179 -4.28 15.73 -3.25
N HIS A 180 -4.23 17.04 -3.01
CA HIS A 180 -3.18 17.64 -2.19
C HIS A 180 -3.25 17.17 -0.73
N ASP A 181 -4.46 17.12 -0.15
CA ASP A 181 -4.64 16.60 1.21
C ASP A 181 -4.18 15.12 1.29
N ALA A 182 -4.50 14.30 0.28
CA ALA A 182 -4.05 12.92 0.19
C ALA A 182 -2.51 12.79 0.10
N VAL A 183 -1.85 13.66 -0.66
CA VAL A 183 -0.38 13.71 -0.74
C VAL A 183 0.22 13.99 0.63
N GLN A 184 -0.33 14.96 1.39
CA GLN A 184 0.17 15.31 2.73
C GLN A 184 0.00 14.14 3.72
N GLU A 185 -1.12 13.42 3.67
CA GLU A 185 -1.36 12.25 4.50
C GLU A 185 -0.37 11.11 4.20
N LEU A 186 -0.13 10.83 2.93
CA LEU A 186 0.81 9.80 2.50
C LEU A 186 2.25 10.17 2.88
N ALA A 187 2.68 11.39 2.60
CA ALA A 187 4.00 11.88 2.97
C ALA A 187 4.20 11.91 4.48
N GLY A 188 3.20 12.39 5.24
CA GLY A 188 3.20 12.39 6.69
C GLY A 188 3.36 11.00 7.30
N SER A 189 2.73 10.00 6.71
CA SER A 189 2.86 8.59 7.14
C SER A 189 4.30 8.08 6.96
N VAL A 190 4.95 8.37 5.83
CA VAL A 190 6.35 8.01 5.60
C VAL A 190 7.27 8.74 6.58
N VAL A 191 7.08 10.05 6.74
CA VAL A 191 7.86 10.89 7.68
C VAL A 191 7.79 10.33 9.10
N ALA A 192 6.61 9.90 9.55
CA ALA A 192 6.42 9.30 10.87
C ALA A 192 7.23 7.99 11.04
N VAL A 193 7.22 7.12 10.03
CA VAL A 193 7.98 5.86 10.05
C VAL A 193 9.48 6.12 10.04
N VAL A 194 9.97 6.99 9.14
CA VAL A 194 11.39 7.31 8.99
C VAL A 194 11.96 7.89 10.28
N ARG A 195 11.24 8.82 10.91
CA ARG A 195 11.64 9.41 12.20
C ARG A 195 11.67 8.38 13.33
N ARG A 196 10.63 7.54 13.42
CA ARG A 196 10.51 6.53 14.48
C ARG A 196 11.61 5.48 14.43
N LEU A 197 12.12 5.17 13.25
CA LEU A 197 13.18 4.18 13.02
C LEU A 197 14.56 4.81 12.81
N THR A 198 14.63 6.15 12.76
CA THR A 198 15.87 6.88 12.44
C THR A 198 16.53 6.37 11.15
N LEU A 199 15.72 6.08 10.10
CA LEU A 199 16.20 5.50 8.84
C LEU A 199 17.15 6.42 8.08
N CYS A 200 17.08 7.72 8.33
CA CYS A 200 17.95 8.76 7.75
C CYS A 200 19.18 9.09 8.62
N GLY A 201 19.50 8.25 9.61
CA GLY A 201 20.53 8.53 10.59
C GLY A 201 20.15 9.63 11.58
N GLU A 202 20.97 9.85 12.62
CA GLU A 202 20.70 10.87 13.64
C GLU A 202 20.82 12.30 13.09
N GLU A 203 21.67 12.52 12.09
CA GLU A 203 21.83 13.80 11.40
C GLU A 203 20.79 14.05 10.32
N GLY A 204 19.94 13.06 10.00
CA GLY A 204 18.84 13.18 9.04
C GLY A 204 19.27 13.15 7.57
N ALA A 205 20.52 12.80 7.26
CA ALA A 205 21.10 12.87 5.92
C ALA A 205 21.45 11.51 5.29
N ASP A 206 21.36 10.40 6.06
CA ASP A 206 21.68 9.09 5.53
C ASP A 206 20.69 8.67 4.46
N GLN A 207 21.19 7.93 3.47
CA GLN A 207 20.36 7.41 2.39
C GLN A 207 19.54 6.21 2.86
N PHE A 208 18.27 6.17 2.48
CA PHE A 208 17.41 5.03 2.70
C PHE A 208 16.48 4.81 1.51
N PRO A 209 16.15 3.55 1.17
CA PRO A 209 15.20 3.23 0.11
C PRO A 209 13.78 3.51 0.56
N LEU A 210 12.99 4.14 -0.33
CA LEU A 210 11.55 4.32 -0.22
C LEU A 210 10.87 3.61 -1.37
N VAL A 211 10.30 2.45 -1.09
CA VAL A 211 9.56 1.66 -2.08
C VAL A 211 8.13 2.18 -2.20
N LEU A 212 7.66 2.42 -3.41
CA LEU A 212 6.34 3.00 -3.71
C LEU A 212 5.50 1.99 -4.50
N VAL A 213 4.35 1.58 -3.95
CA VAL A 213 3.48 0.53 -4.50
C VAL A 213 2.01 0.93 -4.41
N GLY A 214 1.23 0.53 -5.40
CA GLY A 214 -0.23 0.63 -5.39
C GLY A 214 -0.79 1.63 -6.38
N GLY A 215 -2.02 1.35 -6.82
CA GLY A 215 -2.65 2.04 -7.95
C GLY A 215 -2.84 3.54 -7.79
N VAL A 216 -2.89 4.06 -6.55
CA VAL A 216 -2.92 5.52 -6.31
C VAL A 216 -1.60 6.18 -6.68
N LEU A 217 -0.47 5.46 -6.47
CA LEU A 217 0.88 5.97 -6.74
C LEU A 217 1.33 5.70 -8.19
N GLU A 218 0.74 4.71 -8.87
CA GLU A 218 1.19 4.24 -10.19
C GLU A 218 0.40 4.85 -11.35
N GLY A 219 -0.84 5.27 -11.09
CA GLY A 219 -1.87 5.38 -12.14
C GLY A 219 -1.96 6.70 -12.89
N ASN A 220 -1.29 7.80 -12.47
CA ASN A 220 -1.68 9.13 -12.94
C ASN A 220 -0.50 9.88 -13.59
N LYS A 221 -0.67 10.23 -14.89
CA LYS A 221 0.41 10.84 -15.68
C LYS A 221 0.45 12.37 -15.60
N LYS A 222 -0.70 13.03 -15.51
CA LYS A 222 -0.77 14.50 -15.43
C LYS A 222 -0.74 14.95 -13.97
N TRP A 223 -1.67 14.46 -13.15
CA TRP A 223 -1.66 14.68 -11.71
C TRP A 223 -0.81 13.58 -11.04
N ASN A 224 0.49 13.81 -10.88
CA ASN A 224 1.45 12.81 -10.42
C ASN A 224 1.50 12.76 -8.88
N ILE A 225 0.54 12.02 -8.26
CA ILE A 225 0.47 11.86 -6.80
C ILE A 225 1.82 11.38 -6.23
N SER A 226 2.44 10.36 -6.83
CA SER A 226 3.70 9.85 -6.31
C SER A 226 4.85 10.86 -6.40
N GLY A 227 4.88 11.66 -7.47
CA GLY A 227 5.88 12.73 -7.62
C GLY A 227 5.75 13.80 -6.53
N GLU A 228 4.52 14.23 -6.24
CA GLU A 228 4.28 15.20 -5.16
C GLU A 228 4.59 14.61 -3.77
N VAL A 229 4.25 13.32 -3.52
CA VAL A 229 4.62 12.64 -2.27
C VAL A 229 6.15 12.58 -2.11
N ILE A 230 6.88 12.17 -3.15
CA ILE A 230 8.35 12.13 -3.14
C ILE A 230 8.93 13.52 -2.86
N LYS A 231 8.40 14.56 -3.50
CA LYS A 231 8.83 15.94 -3.29
C LYS A 231 8.68 16.35 -1.82
N CYS A 232 7.49 16.15 -1.23
CA CYS A 232 7.26 16.46 0.19
C CYS A 232 8.21 15.71 1.13
N ILE A 233 8.50 14.43 0.82
CA ILE A 233 9.42 13.64 1.64
C ILE A 233 10.87 14.11 1.46
N SER A 234 11.30 14.43 0.23
CA SER A 234 12.66 14.89 -0.09
C SER A 234 12.98 16.24 0.54
N GLU A 235 11.98 17.10 0.73
CA GLU A 235 12.13 18.37 1.45
C GLU A 235 12.46 18.16 2.94
N VAL A 236 12.00 17.05 3.54
CA VAL A 236 12.27 16.70 4.95
C VAL A 236 13.49 15.80 5.07
N PHE A 237 13.69 14.87 4.14
CA PHE A 237 14.75 13.88 4.12
C PHE A 237 15.44 13.85 2.76
N PRO A 238 16.49 14.67 2.54
CA PRO A 238 17.19 14.73 1.25
C PRO A 238 17.84 13.40 0.82
N GLY A 239 18.11 12.50 1.78
CA GLY A 239 18.67 11.17 1.52
C GLY A 239 17.69 10.11 1.07
N VAL A 240 16.40 10.45 0.88
CA VAL A 240 15.41 9.47 0.40
C VAL A 240 15.75 9.02 -1.03
N HIS A 241 15.71 7.69 -1.25
CA HIS A 241 15.91 7.07 -2.56
C HIS A 241 14.62 6.35 -2.99
N PRO A 242 13.78 7.00 -3.81
CA PRO A 242 12.53 6.41 -4.28
C PRO A 242 12.76 5.23 -5.22
N ILE A 243 12.08 4.12 -4.97
CA ILE A 243 12.15 2.89 -5.78
C ILE A 243 10.74 2.49 -6.20
N ARG A 244 10.56 2.22 -7.50
CA ARG A 244 9.40 1.48 -8.00
C ARG A 244 9.85 0.05 -8.24
N PRO A 245 9.21 -0.96 -7.62
CA PRO A 245 9.59 -2.35 -7.83
C PRO A 245 9.48 -2.74 -9.31
N GLU A 246 10.48 -3.45 -9.82
CA GLU A 246 10.44 -4.06 -11.16
C GLU A 246 9.79 -5.44 -11.13
N VAL A 247 9.60 -6.00 -9.93
CA VAL A 247 8.98 -7.31 -9.70
C VAL A 247 7.76 -7.19 -8.80
N GLU A 248 6.81 -8.10 -8.99
CA GLU A 248 5.60 -8.14 -8.17
C GLU A 248 5.90 -8.49 -6.71
N PRO A 249 5.05 -8.07 -5.75
CA PRO A 249 5.20 -8.43 -4.33
C PRO A 249 5.28 -9.94 -4.07
N ALA A 250 4.68 -10.75 -4.94
CA ALA A 250 4.80 -12.22 -4.88
C ALA A 250 6.25 -12.70 -5.05
N ILE A 251 7.06 -12.03 -5.87
CA ILE A 251 8.49 -12.30 -6.00
C ILE A 251 9.21 -11.84 -4.72
N GLY A 252 8.82 -10.68 -4.16
CA GLY A 252 9.31 -10.23 -2.85
C GLY A 252 9.09 -11.28 -1.76
N ALA A 253 7.89 -11.87 -1.69
CA ALA A 253 7.58 -12.96 -0.77
C ALA A 253 8.46 -14.21 -1.02
N ALA A 254 8.72 -14.56 -2.28
CA ALA A 254 9.63 -15.66 -2.61
C ALA A 254 11.08 -15.40 -2.17
N LEU A 255 11.55 -14.15 -2.34
CA LEU A 255 12.87 -13.73 -1.85
C LEU A 255 12.96 -13.78 -0.31
N LEU A 256 11.88 -13.47 0.38
CA LEU A 256 11.80 -13.64 1.84
C LEU A 256 11.89 -15.10 2.24
N ALA A 257 11.11 -15.99 1.61
CA ALA A 257 11.17 -17.43 1.86
C ALA A 257 12.59 -17.97 1.68
N TRP A 258 13.26 -17.57 0.58
CA TRP A 258 14.64 -17.91 0.30
C TRP A 258 15.61 -17.41 1.37
N SER A 259 15.49 -16.14 1.79
CA SER A 259 16.36 -15.52 2.78
C SER A 259 16.22 -16.18 4.16
N HIS A 260 14.98 -16.45 4.60
CA HIS A 260 14.73 -17.12 5.87
C HIS A 260 15.28 -18.54 5.90
N HIS A 261 15.00 -19.33 4.86
CA HIS A 261 15.53 -20.69 4.74
C HIS A 261 17.07 -20.74 4.80
N HIS A 262 17.76 -19.82 4.10
CA HIS A 262 19.22 -19.77 4.12
C HIS A 262 19.81 -19.33 5.46
N LYS A 263 19.12 -18.48 6.21
CA LYS A 263 19.54 -18.09 7.57
C LYS A 263 19.45 -19.28 8.54
N GLU A 264 18.36 -20.04 8.48
CA GLU A 264 18.18 -21.23 9.31
C GLU A 264 19.25 -22.29 9.01
N LEU A 265 19.52 -22.59 7.74
CA LEU A 265 20.59 -23.52 7.35
C LEU A 265 22.00 -23.11 7.86
N LYS A 266 22.28 -21.80 7.90
CA LYS A 266 23.56 -21.31 8.44
C LYS A 266 23.64 -21.47 9.96
N LEU A 267 22.54 -21.33 10.67
CA LEU A 267 22.48 -21.54 12.12
C LEU A 267 22.65 -23.05 12.47
N GLU A 268 22.04 -23.94 11.69
CA GLU A 268 22.15 -25.39 11.89
C GLU A 268 23.56 -25.91 11.57
N ASN A 269 24.24 -25.35 10.55
CA ASN A 269 25.58 -25.79 10.15
C ASN A 269 26.73 -25.07 10.89
N GLY A 270 26.45 -24.05 11.67
CA GLY A 270 27.44 -23.27 12.44
C GLY A 270 27.49 -23.60 13.93
N SER A 271 26.68 -24.54 14.35
CA SER A 271 26.72 -25.19 15.70
C SER A 271 27.33 -26.56 15.59
#